data_ecc6073d54317923cb7e8865c5fb9ba4
#
_entry.id   ecc6073d54317923cb7e8865c5fb9ba4
#
_cell.length_a   1.000
_cell.length_b   1.000
_cell.length_c   1.000
_cell.angle_alpha   90.00
_cell.angle_beta   90.00
_cell.angle_gamma   90.00
#
_symmetry.space_group_name_H-M   'P 1'
#
loop_
_entity.id
_entity.type
_entity.pdbx_description
1 polymer ?
#
loop_
_entity_poly.entity_id
_entity_poly.type
_entity_poly.pdbx_seq_one_letter_code
_entity_poly.pdbx_strand_id
1 'polypeptide(L)'
;MKKLSLILPLAILALGSVVVNSKETSSPNTYTQSVTREVLASGYPTQDKKQIIELVRYSIAPKTKLPTHIHPGMQIERVEAGTLTYTVVEGEAKITKANGTELILQQGKTIQLTVGDSLVESAGMVHYGENKTNNPVVLLSASLFDANQPKAILIHPENR
;
A
#
# COMPACT_ATOMS: atom_id res chain seq x y z
N MET A 1 -64.99 -36.74 -35.92
CA MET A 1 -63.91 -37.24 -35.15
C MET A 1 -63.06 -36.03 -34.75
N LYS A 2 -63.18 -35.51 -33.49
CA LYS A 2 -62.48 -34.31 -33.02
C LYS A 2 -61.22 -34.77 -32.33
N LYS A 3 -60.05 -34.31 -32.84
CA LYS A 3 -58.74 -34.56 -32.15
C LYS A 3 -58.55 -33.51 -31.07
N LEU A 4 -58.45 -33.96 -29.87
CA LEU A 4 -58.16 -33.17 -28.67
C LEU A 4 -56.64 -33.03 -28.56
N SER A 5 -56.07 -31.81 -28.74
CA SER A 5 -54.69 -31.55 -28.52
C SER A 5 -54.46 -31.17 -27.04
N LEU A 6 -53.70 -31.97 -26.35
CA LEU A 6 -53.28 -31.75 -24.97
C LEU A 6 -52.06 -30.86 -24.96
N ILE A 7 -52.19 -29.64 -24.47
CA ILE A 7 -51.07 -28.70 -24.29
C ILE A 7 -50.57 -28.88 -22.85
N LEU A 8 -49.34 -29.38 -22.70
CA LEU A 8 -48.65 -29.53 -21.42
C LEU A 8 -47.91 -28.20 -21.11
N PRO A 9 -48.09 -27.58 -19.93
CA PRO A 9 -47.33 -26.40 -19.57
C PRO A 9 -45.93 -26.79 -19.14
N LEU A 10 -44.91 -26.17 -19.77
CA LEU A 10 -43.50 -26.27 -19.43
C LEU A 10 -43.24 -25.40 -18.20
N ALA A 11 -43.00 -26.03 -17.05
CA ALA A 11 -42.57 -25.31 -15.84
C ALA A 11 -41.09 -24.96 -15.92
N ILE A 12 -40.81 -23.65 -16.05
CA ILE A 12 -39.45 -23.13 -16.00
C ILE A 12 -39.07 -23.01 -14.55
N LEU A 13 -38.16 -23.91 -14.09
CA LEU A 13 -37.49 -23.81 -12.78
C LEU A 13 -36.42 -22.69 -12.87
N ALA A 14 -36.70 -21.53 -12.28
CA ALA A 14 -35.71 -20.48 -12.09
C ALA A 14 -34.78 -20.90 -10.94
N LEU A 15 -33.58 -21.34 -11.28
CA LEU A 15 -32.48 -21.49 -10.32
C LEU A 15 -32.00 -20.09 -9.91
N GLY A 16 -32.49 -19.62 -8.77
CA GLY A 16 -31.97 -18.40 -8.15
C GLY A 16 -30.56 -18.65 -7.62
N SER A 17 -29.58 -18.02 -8.28
CA SER A 17 -28.21 -17.96 -7.75
C SER A 17 -28.20 -17.11 -6.49
N VAL A 18 -28.02 -17.74 -5.32
CA VAL A 18 -27.76 -17.04 -4.07
C VAL A 18 -26.31 -16.55 -4.13
N VAL A 19 -26.12 -15.26 -4.39
CA VAL A 19 -24.84 -14.60 -4.20
C VAL A 19 -24.64 -14.45 -2.69
N VAL A 20 -23.86 -15.35 -2.10
CA VAL A 20 -23.37 -15.18 -0.73
C VAL A 20 -22.32 -14.09 -0.74
N ASN A 21 -22.74 -12.87 -0.41
CA ASN A 21 -21.84 -11.75 -0.19
C ASN A 21 -21.20 -11.94 1.19
N SER A 22 -20.07 -12.66 1.26
CA SER A 22 -19.24 -12.73 2.45
C SER A 22 -18.62 -11.36 2.67
N LYS A 23 -19.27 -10.53 3.50
CA LYS A 23 -18.62 -9.40 4.13
C LYS A 23 -17.49 -9.95 4.99
N GLU A 24 -16.26 -9.83 4.51
CA GLU A 24 -15.10 -9.91 5.38
C GLU A 24 -15.21 -8.75 6.38
N THR A 25 -15.60 -9.07 7.60
CA THR A 25 -15.48 -8.18 8.74
C THR A 25 -14.01 -8.18 9.18
N SER A 26 -13.18 -7.48 8.41
CA SER A 26 -11.87 -7.07 8.91
C SER A 26 -12.13 -6.07 10.04
N SER A 27 -11.70 -6.42 11.25
CA SER A 27 -11.60 -5.50 12.38
C SER A 27 -10.91 -4.20 11.87
N PRO A 28 -11.47 -2.99 12.09
CA PRO A 28 -10.84 -1.78 11.62
C PRO A 28 -9.52 -1.61 12.36
N ASN A 29 -8.44 -1.94 11.69
CA ASN A 29 -7.12 -1.61 12.14
C ASN A 29 -7.08 -0.07 12.19
N THR A 30 -6.87 0.54 13.36
CA THR A 30 -6.83 1.99 13.60
C THR A 30 -5.87 2.74 12.65
N TYR A 31 -5.01 1.98 11.97
CA TYR A 31 -4.10 2.40 10.90
C TYR A 31 -4.79 2.90 9.64
N THR A 32 -5.91 2.28 9.25
CA THR A 32 -6.62 2.57 7.99
C THR A 32 -7.31 3.93 7.99
N GLN A 33 -7.47 4.58 9.15
CA GLN A 33 -8.08 5.91 9.23
C GLN A 33 -7.07 7.06 9.07
N SER A 34 -5.78 6.80 9.31
CA SER A 34 -4.74 7.84 9.31
C SER A 34 -3.88 7.85 8.02
N VAL A 35 -3.96 6.79 7.22
CA VAL A 35 -3.24 6.67 5.95
C VAL A 35 -4.19 6.15 4.88
N THR A 36 -4.32 6.89 3.79
CA THR A 36 -5.01 6.41 2.59
C THR A 36 -3.98 5.93 1.56
N ARG A 37 -4.30 4.84 0.88
CA ARG A 37 -3.51 4.26 -0.19
C ARG A 37 -4.37 4.17 -1.45
N GLU A 38 -4.02 4.93 -2.47
CA GLU A 38 -4.67 4.94 -3.77
C GLU A 38 -3.73 4.33 -4.81
N VAL A 39 -4.11 3.20 -5.41
CA VAL A 39 -3.36 2.59 -6.52
C VAL A 39 -3.72 3.33 -7.80
N LEU A 40 -2.75 4.02 -8.39
CA LEU A 40 -2.91 4.78 -9.63
C LEU A 40 -2.71 3.89 -10.85
N ALA A 41 -1.76 2.95 -10.76
CA ALA A 41 -1.48 1.95 -11.79
C ALA A 41 -0.81 0.74 -11.15
N SER A 42 -0.98 -0.44 -11.77
CA SER A 42 -0.29 -1.65 -11.35
C SER A 42 -0.07 -2.61 -12.51
N GLY A 43 0.92 -3.47 -12.41
CA GLY A 43 1.22 -4.49 -13.41
C GLY A 43 2.18 -5.55 -12.89
N TYR A 44 2.32 -6.63 -13.66
CA TYR A 44 3.26 -7.70 -13.36
C TYR A 44 4.42 -7.62 -14.35
N PRO A 45 5.69 -7.44 -13.87
CA PRO A 45 6.85 -7.33 -14.76
C PRO A 45 7.18 -8.65 -15.48
N THR A 46 6.73 -9.77 -14.93
CA THR A 46 6.98 -11.12 -15.47
C THR A 46 5.69 -11.94 -15.58
N GLN A 47 5.68 -12.94 -16.45
CA GLN A 47 4.49 -13.79 -16.68
C GLN A 47 4.14 -14.67 -15.47
N ASP A 48 5.12 -15.01 -14.61
CA ASP A 48 4.90 -15.81 -13.39
C ASP A 48 4.18 -15.05 -12.27
N LYS A 49 4.01 -13.74 -12.44
CA LYS A 49 3.30 -12.86 -11.51
C LYS A 49 3.78 -12.90 -10.05
N LYS A 50 5.03 -13.31 -9.82
CA LYS A 50 5.62 -13.33 -8.47
C LYS A 50 5.90 -11.95 -7.93
N GLN A 51 6.12 -10.99 -8.81
CA GLN A 51 6.34 -9.59 -8.45
C GLN A 51 5.23 -8.72 -9.04
N ILE A 52 4.87 -7.67 -8.32
CA ILE A 52 3.95 -6.63 -8.78
C ILE A 52 4.66 -5.27 -8.72
N ILE A 53 4.54 -4.50 -9.79
CA ILE A 53 4.91 -3.09 -9.79
C ILE A 53 3.65 -2.25 -9.60
N GLU A 54 3.71 -1.27 -8.72
CA GLU A 54 2.58 -0.38 -8.44
C GLU A 54 3.05 1.07 -8.40
N LEU A 55 2.24 1.95 -8.96
CA LEU A 55 2.31 3.38 -8.72
C LEU A 55 1.18 3.76 -7.77
N VAL A 56 1.54 4.33 -6.63
CA VAL A 56 0.61 4.54 -5.51
C VAL A 56 0.72 5.97 -4.99
N ARG A 57 -0.40 6.57 -4.67
CA ARG A 57 -0.44 7.80 -3.87
C ARG A 57 -0.81 7.44 -2.43
N TYR A 58 0.06 7.80 -1.49
CA TYR A 58 -0.24 7.75 -0.06
C TYR A 58 -0.59 9.15 0.45
N SER A 59 -1.58 9.23 1.32
CA SER A 59 -1.86 10.44 2.09
C SER A 59 -1.84 10.11 3.57
N ILE A 60 -0.94 10.78 4.32
CA ILE A 60 -0.74 10.58 5.76
C ILE A 60 -1.37 11.76 6.48
N ALA A 61 -2.38 11.49 7.30
CA ALA A 61 -3.10 12.51 8.05
C ALA A 61 -2.17 13.30 8.99
N PRO A 62 -2.55 14.53 9.39
CA PRO A 62 -1.82 15.31 10.39
C PRO A 62 -1.58 14.52 11.68
N LYS A 63 -0.44 14.77 12.35
CA LYS A 63 -0.08 14.18 13.66
C LYS A 63 -0.09 12.64 13.69
N THR A 64 0.16 12.02 12.55
CA THR A 64 0.19 10.56 12.40
C THR A 64 1.63 10.05 12.41
N LYS A 65 1.91 9.08 13.28
CA LYS A 65 3.14 8.28 13.25
C LYS A 65 2.82 6.88 12.71
N LEU A 66 3.51 6.47 11.65
CA LEU A 66 3.41 5.11 11.12
C LEU A 66 4.12 4.13 12.06
N PRO A 67 3.69 2.86 12.17
CA PRO A 67 4.47 1.87 12.87
C PRO A 67 5.77 1.59 12.17
N THR A 68 6.69 1.04 12.93
CA THR A 68 7.92 0.46 12.38
C THR A 68 7.55 -0.74 11.52
N HIS A 69 8.06 -0.79 10.29
CA HIS A 69 7.74 -1.82 9.32
C HIS A 69 8.87 -2.03 8.32
N ILE A 70 8.70 -3.06 7.49
CA ILE A 70 9.50 -3.36 6.29
C ILE A 70 8.60 -3.51 5.08
N HIS A 71 9.17 -3.40 3.89
CA HIS A 71 8.51 -3.76 2.64
C HIS A 71 9.07 -5.06 2.05
N PRO A 72 8.23 -5.90 1.37
CA PRO A 72 8.65 -7.16 0.75
C PRO A 72 9.27 -6.93 -0.65
N GLY A 73 10.03 -5.87 -0.81
CA GLY A 73 10.67 -5.45 -2.05
C GLY A 73 11.16 -4.02 -1.98
N MET A 74 11.52 -3.45 -3.11
CA MET A 74 12.00 -2.08 -3.22
C MET A 74 10.85 -1.09 -3.37
N GLN A 75 10.96 0.08 -2.73
CA GLN A 75 10.06 1.20 -2.90
C GLN A 75 10.85 2.48 -3.16
N ILE A 76 10.36 3.30 -4.09
CA ILE A 76 10.88 4.63 -4.38
C ILE A 76 9.74 5.61 -4.11
N GLU A 77 9.99 6.62 -3.30
CA GLU A 77 8.99 7.60 -2.93
C GLU A 77 9.44 9.03 -3.24
N ARG A 78 8.46 9.88 -3.52
CA ARG A 78 8.65 11.33 -3.65
C ARG A 78 7.60 12.05 -2.83
N VAL A 79 8.01 13.06 -2.08
CA VAL A 79 7.10 13.95 -1.36
C VAL A 79 6.46 14.91 -2.35
N GLU A 80 5.13 14.86 -2.47
CA GLU A 80 4.35 15.76 -3.33
C GLU A 80 3.69 16.90 -2.54
N ALA A 81 3.40 16.67 -1.24
CA ALA A 81 2.88 17.70 -0.35
C ALA A 81 3.28 17.43 1.11
N GLY A 82 3.40 18.50 1.89
CA GLY A 82 3.71 18.45 3.32
C GLY A 82 5.18 18.20 3.62
N THR A 83 5.44 17.72 4.84
CA THR A 83 6.78 17.39 5.35
C THR A 83 6.72 16.07 6.11
N LEU A 84 7.45 15.07 5.62
CA LEU A 84 7.59 13.77 6.25
C LEU A 84 8.83 13.77 7.16
N THR A 85 8.67 13.43 8.43
CA THR A 85 9.79 13.05 9.31
C THR A 85 10.04 11.56 9.10
N TYR A 86 11.19 11.20 8.57
CA TYR A 86 11.53 9.83 8.18
C TYR A 86 12.69 9.30 9.00
N THR A 87 12.58 8.08 9.52
CA THR A 87 13.59 7.45 10.38
C THR A 87 13.94 6.06 9.86
N VAL A 88 15.22 5.79 9.66
CA VAL A 88 15.77 4.46 9.42
C VAL A 88 16.09 3.82 10.77
N VAL A 89 15.48 2.66 11.03
CA VAL A 89 15.72 1.88 12.27
C VAL A 89 16.84 0.86 12.05
N GLU A 90 16.79 0.13 10.90
CA GLU A 90 17.84 -0.82 10.49
C GLU A 90 18.04 -0.73 8.98
N GLY A 91 19.30 -0.81 8.54
CA GLY A 91 19.68 -0.64 7.13
C GLY A 91 20.03 0.82 6.81
N GLU A 92 19.79 1.20 5.55
CA GLU A 92 20.05 2.56 5.07
C GLU A 92 19.07 2.94 3.95
N ALA A 93 18.76 4.21 3.80
CA ALA A 93 17.95 4.76 2.73
C ALA A 93 18.76 5.76 1.89
N LYS A 94 18.64 5.68 0.56
CA LYS A 94 19.17 6.71 -0.33
C LYS A 94 18.15 7.85 -0.42
N ILE A 95 18.58 9.05 -0.12
CA ILE A 95 17.77 10.28 -0.20
C ILE A 95 18.30 11.14 -1.35
N THR A 96 17.40 11.65 -2.16
CA THR A 96 17.71 12.69 -3.16
C THR A 96 16.86 13.91 -2.84
N LYS A 97 17.53 15.01 -2.49
CA LYS A 97 16.87 16.28 -2.19
C LYS A 97 16.34 16.94 -3.46
N ALA A 98 15.36 17.82 -3.35
CA ALA A 98 14.76 18.54 -4.47
C ALA A 98 15.77 19.33 -5.32
N ASN A 99 16.90 19.73 -4.73
CA ASN A 99 17.99 20.40 -5.42
C ASN A 99 19.00 19.46 -6.11
N GLY A 100 18.73 18.12 -6.10
CA GLY A 100 19.58 17.09 -6.68
C GLY A 100 20.69 16.57 -5.77
N THR A 101 20.85 17.09 -4.55
CA THR A 101 21.84 16.56 -3.60
C THR A 101 21.44 15.15 -3.14
N GLU A 102 22.37 14.21 -3.24
CA GLU A 102 22.18 12.83 -2.77
C GLU A 102 22.89 12.60 -1.45
N LEU A 103 22.28 11.81 -0.57
CA LEU A 103 22.88 11.35 0.70
C LEU A 103 22.35 9.97 1.06
N ILE A 104 23.11 9.27 1.91
CA ILE A 104 22.67 8.01 2.52
C ILE A 104 22.26 8.29 3.96
N LEU A 105 21.01 8.02 4.27
CA LEU A 105 20.50 8.09 5.64
C LEU A 105 20.78 6.75 6.33
N GLN A 106 21.72 6.78 7.27
CA GLN A 106 22.19 5.61 8.00
C GLN A 106 21.21 5.18 9.10
N GLN A 107 21.35 3.94 9.53
CA GLN A 107 20.64 3.37 10.69
C GLN A 107 20.65 4.31 11.91
N GLY A 108 19.49 4.41 12.59
CA GLY A 108 19.25 5.24 13.75
C GLY A 108 19.12 6.74 13.44
N LYS A 109 19.18 7.14 12.17
CA LYS A 109 19.09 8.55 11.77
C LYS A 109 17.68 8.92 11.30
N THR A 110 17.35 10.19 11.53
CA THR A 110 16.07 10.80 11.15
C THR A 110 16.35 12.02 10.26
N ILE A 111 15.52 12.22 9.27
CA ILE A 111 15.55 13.37 8.37
C ILE A 111 14.15 13.94 8.16
N GLN A 112 14.06 15.23 7.83
CA GLN A 112 12.83 15.82 7.28
C GLN A 112 12.92 15.83 5.75
N LEU A 113 11.91 15.25 5.11
CA LEU A 113 11.72 15.25 3.66
C LEU A 113 10.59 16.22 3.34
N THR A 114 10.86 17.11 2.40
CA THR A 114 9.94 18.16 1.93
C THR A 114 9.57 17.96 0.48
N VAL A 115 8.65 18.75 -0.03
CA VAL A 115 8.18 18.64 -1.43
C VAL A 115 9.36 18.62 -2.41
N GLY A 116 9.35 17.61 -3.28
CA GLY A 116 10.38 17.37 -4.27
C GLY A 116 11.52 16.46 -3.81
N ASP A 117 11.69 16.24 -2.50
CA ASP A 117 12.63 15.24 -1.99
C ASP A 117 12.13 13.83 -2.32
N SER A 118 13.04 12.90 -2.56
CA SER A 118 12.73 11.50 -2.81
C SER A 118 13.65 10.58 -2.00
N LEU A 119 13.19 9.33 -1.84
CA LEU A 119 13.93 8.31 -1.12
C LEU A 119 13.78 6.95 -1.81
N VAL A 120 14.76 6.09 -1.59
CA VAL A 120 14.75 4.70 -2.00
C VAL A 120 14.87 3.82 -0.77
N GLU A 121 13.92 2.91 -0.63
CA GLU A 121 13.83 1.91 0.43
C GLU A 121 14.12 0.54 -0.16
N SER A 122 15.18 -0.09 0.32
CA SER A 122 15.53 -1.46 -0.07
C SER A 122 14.61 -2.48 0.61
N ALA A 123 14.45 -3.65 0.00
CA ALA A 123 13.69 -4.74 0.61
C ALA A 123 14.19 -5.07 2.03
N GLY A 124 13.27 -5.20 2.97
CA GLY A 124 13.58 -5.60 4.35
C GLY A 124 14.21 -4.50 5.22
N MET A 125 14.43 -3.30 4.72
CA MET A 125 14.89 -2.18 5.52
C MET A 125 13.82 -1.79 6.57
N VAL A 126 14.23 -1.67 7.84
CA VAL A 126 13.33 -1.33 8.96
C VAL A 126 13.24 0.18 9.11
N HIS A 127 12.06 0.73 9.01
CA HIS A 127 11.85 2.19 9.05
C HIS A 127 10.46 2.59 9.55
N TYR A 128 10.28 3.88 9.74
CA TYR A 128 8.96 4.50 9.90
C TYR A 128 8.97 5.95 9.45
N GLY A 129 7.79 6.43 9.03
CA GLY A 129 7.49 7.82 8.74
C GLY A 129 6.61 8.44 9.82
N GLU A 130 6.66 9.76 9.96
CA GLU A 130 5.80 10.53 10.87
C GLU A 130 5.43 11.87 10.25
N ASN A 131 4.13 12.16 10.19
CA ASN A 131 3.63 13.49 9.89
C ASN A 131 3.45 14.28 11.20
N LYS A 132 4.43 15.10 11.57
CA LYS A 132 4.38 15.95 12.77
C LYS A 132 3.63 17.26 12.55
N THR A 133 3.20 17.54 11.32
CA THR A 133 2.60 18.82 10.92
C THR A 133 1.08 18.82 11.11
N ASN A 134 0.44 19.95 10.82
CA ASN A 134 -1.01 20.11 10.82
C ASN A 134 -1.63 19.91 9.43
N ASN A 135 -0.83 19.69 8.41
CA ASN A 135 -1.27 19.44 7.03
C ASN A 135 -0.99 18.00 6.63
N PRO A 136 -1.75 17.40 5.71
CA PRO A 136 -1.45 16.08 5.19
C PRO A 136 -0.07 16.02 4.54
N VAL A 137 0.58 14.86 4.61
CA VAL A 137 1.74 14.52 3.77
C VAL A 137 1.25 13.65 2.63
N VAL A 138 1.61 14.01 1.40
CA VAL A 138 1.30 13.22 0.21
C VAL A 138 2.59 12.68 -0.39
N LEU A 139 2.64 11.37 -0.61
CA LEU A 139 3.76 10.68 -1.25
C LEU A 139 3.28 10.04 -2.54
N LEU A 140 4.06 10.20 -3.61
CA LEU A 140 3.95 9.37 -4.80
C LEU A 140 5.00 8.26 -4.70
N SER A 141 4.55 7.02 -4.76
CA SER A 141 5.39 5.84 -4.55
C SER A 141 5.36 4.92 -5.76
N ALA A 142 6.52 4.48 -6.21
CA ALA A 142 6.68 3.36 -7.14
C ALA A 142 7.29 2.19 -6.39
N SER A 143 6.63 1.04 -6.38
CA SER A 143 7.09 -0.14 -5.65
C SER A 143 7.20 -1.36 -6.56
N LEU A 144 8.19 -2.20 -6.29
CA LEU A 144 8.34 -3.54 -6.86
C LEU A 144 8.36 -4.54 -5.70
N PHE A 145 7.24 -5.18 -5.46
CA PHE A 145 7.03 -6.04 -4.29
C PHE A 145 6.77 -7.50 -4.69
N ASP A 146 7.02 -8.43 -3.76
CA ASP A 146 6.45 -9.76 -3.84
C ASP A 146 4.91 -9.65 -3.87
N ALA A 147 4.31 -10.22 -4.91
CA ALA A 147 2.86 -10.13 -5.13
C ALA A 147 2.04 -10.88 -4.06
N ASN A 148 2.64 -11.84 -3.38
CA ASN A 148 2.00 -12.72 -2.40
C ASN A 148 2.21 -12.26 -0.94
N GLN A 149 2.93 -11.14 -0.73
CA GLN A 149 3.20 -10.61 0.60
C GLN A 149 2.36 -9.36 0.90
N PRO A 150 2.09 -9.08 2.18
CA PRO A 150 1.55 -7.78 2.61
C PRO A 150 2.47 -6.65 2.15
N LYS A 151 1.91 -5.51 1.75
CA LYS A 151 2.69 -4.36 1.25
C LYS A 151 3.56 -3.70 2.32
N ALA A 152 3.20 -3.86 3.59
CA ALA A 152 4.01 -3.50 4.74
C ALA A 152 3.88 -4.61 5.80
N ILE A 153 5.01 -5.02 6.37
CA ILE A 153 5.10 -6.03 7.41
C ILE A 153 5.54 -5.33 8.67
N LEU A 154 4.65 -5.32 9.68
CA LEU A 154 4.90 -4.61 10.94
C LEU A 154 5.97 -5.30 11.77
N ILE A 155 6.86 -4.52 12.35
CA ILE A 155 7.90 -4.99 13.26
C ILE A 155 7.48 -4.66 14.71
N HIS A 156 7.22 -5.71 15.49
CA HIS A 156 6.87 -5.60 16.90
C HIS A 156 8.14 -5.73 17.76
N PRO A 157 8.32 -4.89 18.79
CA PRO A 157 9.53 -4.92 19.64
C PRO A 157 9.75 -6.28 20.34
N GLU A 158 8.69 -7.01 20.62
CA GLU A 158 8.70 -8.32 21.28
C GLU A 158 9.17 -9.49 20.39
N ASN A 159 9.38 -9.25 19.10
CA ASN A 159 9.82 -10.25 18.12
C ASN A 159 11.31 -10.11 17.77
N ARG A 160 12.11 -9.40 18.59
CA ARG A 160 13.56 -9.21 18.41
C ARG A 160 14.37 -9.93 19.46
#